data_f7c0dd3efaad11558fb30d227392a590
#
_entry.id   f7c0dd3efaad11558fb30d227392a590
#
_cell.length_a   1.000
_cell.length_b   1.000
_cell.length_c   1.000
_cell.angle_alpha   90.00
_cell.angle_beta   90.00
_cell.angle_gamma   90.00
#
_symmetry.space_group_name_H-M   'P 1'
#
loop_
_entity.id
_entity.type
_entity.pdbx_description
1 polymer ?
#
loop_
_entity_poly.entity_id
_entity_poly.type
_entity_poly.pdbx_seq_one_letter_code
_entity_poly.pdbx_strand_id
1 'polypeptide(L)'
;TLLIGNITAVFQQSVKRMLAYSSIAQAGFMLFALFALNNLAKEGLVLYSAAYSLASIGIFAILIKMKDYTIDGFNGLAKQQPLLAVTATVFLLSLTGIPLTAGFQAKFYMLLAAVQNGHHIWLVILAVLCAAISAYYYFRIIQAMFFKESGEAEAAVEDITPAFKILLVITAILIIGLGMLPYLLTDWLYF
;
A
#
# COMPACT_ATOMS: atom_id res chain seq x y z
N THR A 1 5.89 3.94 16.37
CA THR A 1 5.62 4.18 14.94
C THR A 1 4.40 3.36 14.48
N LEU A 2 4.44 2.02 14.55
CA LEU A 2 3.41 1.15 14.00
C LEU A 2 1.99 1.43 14.54
N LEU A 3 1.81 1.49 15.87
CA LEU A 3 0.53 1.77 16.52
C LEU A 3 0.05 3.20 16.25
N ILE A 4 0.89 4.18 16.52
CA ILE A 4 0.52 5.59 16.38
C ILE A 4 0.14 5.91 14.94
N GLY A 5 0.95 5.44 13.98
CA GLY A 5 0.67 5.64 12.55
C GLY A 5 -0.68 5.08 12.13
N ASN A 6 -0.98 3.82 12.51
CA ASN A 6 -2.24 3.17 12.15
C ASN A 6 -3.46 3.81 12.84
N ILE A 7 -3.39 4.04 14.15
CA ILE A 7 -4.51 4.64 14.90
C ILE A 7 -4.82 6.03 14.35
N THR A 8 -3.79 6.87 14.13
CA THR A 8 -4.00 8.22 13.62
C THR A 8 -4.54 8.21 12.18
N ALA A 9 -4.11 7.27 11.33
CA ALA A 9 -4.60 7.12 9.96
C ALA A 9 -6.11 6.83 9.90
N VAL A 10 -6.64 6.01 10.84
CA VAL A 10 -8.07 5.66 10.90
C VAL A 10 -8.98 6.89 11.00
N PHE A 11 -8.58 7.90 11.78
CA PHE A 11 -9.39 9.09 12.03
C PHE A 11 -9.28 10.17 10.94
N GLN A 12 -8.42 9.97 9.93
CA GLN A 12 -8.26 10.96 8.87
C GLN A 12 -9.42 10.90 7.86
N GLN A 13 -9.90 12.07 7.47
CA GLN A 13 -10.87 12.24 6.38
C GLN A 13 -10.17 12.59 5.05
N SER A 14 -9.00 13.17 5.11
CA SER A 14 -8.18 13.47 3.94
C SER A 14 -7.29 12.25 3.60
N VAL A 15 -7.42 11.74 2.36
CA VAL A 15 -6.61 10.65 1.83
C VAL A 15 -5.12 10.99 1.89
N LYS A 16 -4.76 12.25 1.57
CA LYS A 16 -3.38 12.74 1.66
C LYS A 16 -2.79 12.57 3.08
N ARG A 17 -3.52 13.02 4.11
CA ARG A 17 -3.09 12.88 5.51
C ARG A 17 -3.11 11.44 5.98
N MET A 18 -4.12 10.67 5.57
CA MET A 18 -4.21 9.25 5.89
C MET A 18 -3.00 8.48 5.33
N LEU A 19 -2.60 8.72 4.08
CA LEU A 19 -1.41 8.12 3.48
C LEU A 19 -0.12 8.55 4.19
N ALA A 20 -0.03 9.81 4.65
CA ALA A 20 1.11 10.28 5.43
C ALA A 20 1.26 9.55 6.77
N TYR A 21 0.17 9.33 7.51
CA TYR A 21 0.21 8.53 8.74
C TYR A 21 0.44 7.04 8.48
N SER A 22 -0.12 6.54 7.39
CA SER A 22 0.14 5.19 6.92
C SER A 22 1.63 4.97 6.64
N SER A 23 2.35 5.96 6.06
CA SER A 23 3.79 5.83 5.80
C SER A 23 4.60 5.63 7.09
N ILE A 24 4.18 6.25 8.20
CA ILE A 24 4.77 6.01 9.53
C ILE A 24 4.55 4.56 9.96
N ALA A 25 3.35 4.01 9.73
CA ALA A 25 3.06 2.61 10.04
C ALA A 25 3.87 1.65 9.15
N GLN A 26 4.01 1.93 7.85
CA GLN A 26 4.82 1.11 6.93
C GLN A 26 6.29 1.10 7.34
N ALA A 27 6.85 2.26 7.74
CA ALA A 27 8.19 2.31 8.32
C ALA A 27 8.31 1.46 9.59
N GLY A 28 7.25 1.41 10.41
CA GLY A 28 7.17 0.53 11.57
C GLY A 28 7.28 -0.96 11.22
N PHE A 29 6.71 -1.41 10.11
CA PHE A 29 6.90 -2.76 9.61
C PHE A 29 8.33 -3.03 9.14
N MET A 30 8.96 -2.08 8.45
CA MET A 30 10.36 -2.22 7.99
C MET A 30 11.34 -2.37 9.16
N LEU A 31 11.05 -1.78 10.33
CA LEU A 31 11.87 -1.91 11.52
C LEU A 31 11.95 -3.35 12.06
N PHE A 32 11.04 -4.26 11.66
CA PHE A 32 11.16 -5.67 12.03
C PHE A 32 12.44 -6.33 11.52
N ALA A 33 13.04 -5.83 10.43
CA ALA A 33 14.34 -6.28 9.95
C ALA A 33 15.45 -6.14 11.01
N LEU A 34 15.36 -5.09 11.84
CA LEU A 34 16.34 -4.84 12.91
C LEU A 34 16.22 -5.81 14.09
N PHE A 35 15.07 -6.44 14.28
CA PHE A 35 14.89 -7.45 15.31
C PHE A 35 15.34 -8.84 14.85
N ALA A 36 15.20 -9.14 13.56
CA ALA A 36 15.49 -10.46 13.03
C ALA A 36 16.96 -10.63 12.65
N LEU A 37 17.58 -9.64 11.99
CA LEU A 37 18.99 -9.60 11.56
C LEU A 37 19.47 -10.88 10.81
N ASN A 38 18.56 -11.55 10.10
CA ASN A 38 18.83 -12.74 9.30
C ASN A 38 18.69 -12.45 7.80
N ASN A 39 19.01 -13.42 6.95
CA ASN A 39 18.94 -13.25 5.49
C ASN A 39 17.52 -12.95 5.01
N LEU A 40 16.52 -13.63 5.60
CA LEU A 40 15.12 -13.39 5.27
C LEU A 40 14.68 -11.95 5.60
N ALA A 41 15.23 -11.35 6.67
CA ALA A 41 15.00 -9.95 7.00
C ALA A 41 15.60 -9.00 5.95
N LYS A 42 16.77 -9.31 5.41
CA LYS A 42 17.38 -8.53 4.32
C LYS A 42 16.53 -8.56 3.05
N GLU A 43 16.14 -9.76 2.63
CA GLU A 43 15.24 -9.96 1.48
C GLU A 43 13.91 -9.23 1.67
N GLY A 44 13.30 -9.41 2.84
CA GLY A 44 12.06 -8.74 3.21
C GLY A 44 12.18 -7.22 3.18
N LEU A 45 13.28 -6.65 3.66
CA LEU A 45 13.50 -5.20 3.68
C LEU A 45 13.62 -4.62 2.26
N VAL A 46 14.38 -5.28 1.39
CA VAL A 46 14.55 -4.84 -0.01
C VAL A 46 13.21 -4.94 -0.76
N LEU A 47 12.53 -6.08 -0.63
CA LEU A 47 11.23 -6.28 -1.25
C LEU A 47 10.19 -5.28 -0.71
N TYR A 48 10.23 -4.99 0.61
CA TYR A 48 9.34 -4.01 1.23
C TYR A 48 9.59 -2.60 0.70
N SER A 49 10.85 -2.21 0.60
CA SER A 49 11.22 -0.89 0.09
C SER A 49 10.75 -0.69 -1.35
N ALA A 50 10.93 -1.71 -2.20
CA ALA A 50 10.47 -1.68 -3.59
C ALA A 50 8.94 -1.65 -3.67
N ALA A 51 8.23 -2.56 -2.98
CA ALA A 51 6.79 -2.65 -2.98
C ALA A 51 6.12 -1.37 -2.48
N TYR A 52 6.64 -0.83 -1.37
CA TYR A 52 6.15 0.40 -0.77
C TYR A 52 6.38 1.61 -1.69
N SER A 53 7.57 1.73 -2.29
CA SER A 53 7.89 2.83 -3.21
C SER A 53 6.98 2.82 -4.43
N LEU A 54 6.82 1.66 -5.09
CA LEU A 54 5.93 1.52 -6.25
C LEU A 54 4.49 1.86 -5.91
N ALA A 55 3.94 1.29 -4.82
CA ALA A 55 2.57 1.54 -4.41
C ALA A 55 2.34 3.00 -4.01
N SER A 56 3.30 3.61 -3.30
CA SER A 56 3.22 5.01 -2.89
C SER A 56 3.30 5.96 -4.07
N ILE A 57 4.25 5.77 -4.98
CA ILE A 57 4.34 6.57 -6.21
C ILE A 57 3.04 6.48 -7.00
N GLY A 58 2.50 5.27 -7.18
CA GLY A 58 1.27 5.05 -7.91
C GLY A 58 0.06 5.76 -7.30
N ILE A 59 -0.17 5.58 -6.00
CA ILE A 59 -1.32 6.19 -5.33
C ILE A 59 -1.19 7.72 -5.20
N PHE A 60 0.02 8.26 -4.94
CA PHE A 60 0.24 9.70 -4.90
C PHE A 60 0.14 10.33 -6.29
N ALA A 61 0.56 9.64 -7.35
CA ALA A 61 0.36 10.09 -8.72
C ALA A 61 -1.13 10.28 -9.05
N ILE A 62 -1.98 9.32 -8.64
CA ILE A 62 -3.43 9.45 -8.78
C ILE A 62 -3.95 10.61 -7.94
N LEU A 63 -3.50 10.71 -6.68
CA LEU A 63 -3.94 11.75 -5.76
C LEU A 63 -3.68 13.17 -6.29
N ILE A 64 -2.54 13.40 -6.94
CA ILE A 64 -2.21 14.71 -7.54
C ILE A 64 -3.22 15.12 -8.61
N LYS A 65 -3.83 14.14 -9.29
CA LYS A 65 -4.85 14.38 -10.31
C LYS A 65 -6.27 14.56 -9.75
N MET A 66 -6.49 14.31 -8.46
CA MET A 66 -7.77 14.50 -7.81
C MET A 66 -7.97 15.99 -7.46
N LYS A 67 -9.15 16.53 -7.71
CA LYS A 67 -9.52 17.90 -7.30
C LYS A 67 -9.82 18.00 -5.80
N ASP A 68 -10.37 16.93 -5.22
CA ASP A 68 -10.67 16.82 -3.79
C ASP A 68 -9.89 15.66 -3.17
N TYR A 69 -9.13 15.96 -2.12
CA TYR A 69 -8.30 14.98 -1.39
C TYR A 69 -9.02 14.30 -0.23
N THR A 70 -10.31 14.57 -0.04
CA THR A 70 -11.12 13.86 0.95
C THR A 70 -11.50 12.47 0.45
N ILE A 71 -11.92 11.58 1.37
CA ILE A 71 -12.40 10.25 0.97
C ILE A 71 -13.65 10.38 0.06
N ASP A 72 -14.48 11.39 0.31
CA ASP A 72 -15.68 11.63 -0.49
C ASP A 72 -15.35 12.13 -1.91
N GLY A 73 -14.20 12.79 -2.11
CA GLY A 73 -13.69 13.16 -3.42
C GLY A 73 -13.40 11.95 -4.33
N PHE A 74 -13.26 10.75 -3.75
CA PHE A 74 -13.09 9.50 -4.51
C PHE A 74 -14.40 8.80 -4.83
N ASN A 75 -15.57 9.32 -4.39
CA ASN A 75 -16.85 8.69 -4.61
C ASN A 75 -17.14 8.52 -6.12
N GLY A 76 -17.49 7.30 -6.52
CA GLY A 76 -17.84 6.99 -7.91
C GLY A 76 -16.71 7.06 -8.93
N LEU A 77 -15.45 7.16 -8.50
CA LEU A 77 -14.29 7.22 -9.41
C LEU A 77 -14.27 6.05 -10.41
N ALA A 78 -14.71 4.86 -10.01
CA ALA A 78 -14.76 3.70 -10.89
C ALA A 78 -15.70 3.88 -12.07
N LYS A 79 -16.78 4.66 -11.93
CA LYS A 79 -17.71 4.98 -13.03
C LYS A 79 -17.13 6.01 -14.00
N GLN A 80 -16.39 7.01 -13.48
CA GLN A 80 -15.83 8.10 -14.27
C GLN A 80 -14.49 7.73 -14.93
N GLN A 81 -13.59 7.11 -14.17
CA GLN A 81 -12.24 6.76 -14.59
C GLN A 81 -11.88 5.34 -14.11
N PRO A 82 -12.42 4.28 -14.74
CA PRO A 82 -12.28 2.89 -14.26
C PRO A 82 -10.82 2.45 -14.17
N LEU A 83 -9.96 2.87 -15.09
CA LEU A 83 -8.53 2.51 -15.05
C LEU A 83 -7.84 3.07 -13.82
N LEU A 84 -8.13 4.32 -13.43
CA LEU A 84 -7.57 4.92 -12.22
C LEU A 84 -8.05 4.19 -10.97
N ALA A 85 -9.34 3.88 -10.90
CA ALA A 85 -9.92 3.18 -9.76
C ALA A 85 -9.31 1.78 -9.60
N VAL A 86 -9.13 1.04 -10.69
CA VAL A 86 -8.53 -0.31 -10.66
C VAL A 86 -7.06 -0.24 -10.25
N THR A 87 -6.26 0.64 -10.86
CA THR A 87 -4.85 0.79 -10.49
C THR A 87 -4.67 1.30 -9.07
N ALA A 88 -5.48 2.27 -8.62
CA ALA A 88 -5.51 2.72 -7.22
C ALA A 88 -5.80 1.56 -6.26
N THR A 89 -6.75 0.69 -6.64
CA THR A 89 -7.09 -0.50 -5.84
C THR A 89 -5.90 -1.44 -5.71
N VAL A 90 -5.17 -1.72 -6.79
CA VAL A 90 -3.95 -2.55 -6.73
C VAL A 90 -2.92 -1.94 -5.78
N PHE A 91 -2.69 -0.63 -5.83
CA PHE A 91 -1.76 0.07 -4.94
C PHE A 91 -2.21 -0.01 -3.48
N LEU A 92 -3.49 0.24 -3.19
CA LEU A 92 -4.05 0.16 -1.83
C LEU A 92 -4.04 -1.27 -1.28
N LEU A 93 -4.33 -2.29 -2.10
CA LEU A 93 -4.24 -3.69 -1.70
C LEU A 93 -2.80 -4.10 -1.40
N SER A 94 -1.82 -3.57 -2.16
CA SER A 94 -0.41 -3.79 -1.87
C SER A 94 0.01 -3.14 -0.55
N LEU A 95 -0.38 -1.89 -0.29
CA LEU A 95 -0.14 -1.21 0.99
C LEU A 95 -0.81 -1.94 2.16
N THR A 96 -1.98 -2.51 1.95
CA THR A 96 -2.68 -3.35 2.94
C THR A 96 -1.88 -4.64 3.20
N GLY A 97 -1.31 -5.23 2.16
CA GLY A 97 -0.67 -6.54 2.20
C GLY A 97 -1.65 -7.67 1.93
N ILE A 98 -2.44 -7.54 0.86
CA ILE A 98 -3.33 -8.62 0.39
C ILE A 98 -2.53 -9.58 -0.50
N PRO A 99 -2.75 -10.91 -0.39
CA PRO A 99 -2.09 -11.92 -1.24
C PRO A 99 -2.09 -11.54 -2.73
N LEU A 100 -1.09 -12.02 -3.46
CA LEU A 100 -0.78 -11.72 -4.86
C LEU A 100 -0.12 -10.34 -5.10
N THR A 101 0.05 -9.51 -4.07
CA THR A 101 0.76 -8.22 -4.19
C THR A 101 2.15 -8.28 -3.55
N ALA A 102 3.06 -7.43 -4.05
CA ALA A 102 4.40 -7.31 -3.50
C ALA A 102 4.40 -6.91 -2.01
N GLY A 103 3.45 -6.09 -1.58
CA GLY A 103 3.30 -5.67 -0.19
C GLY A 103 2.94 -6.81 0.76
N PHE A 104 2.21 -7.82 0.29
CA PHE A 104 1.97 -9.04 1.07
C PHE A 104 3.26 -9.81 1.29
N GLN A 105 4.00 -10.12 0.22
CA GLN A 105 5.27 -10.87 0.32
C GLN A 105 6.27 -10.14 1.22
N ALA A 106 6.36 -8.82 1.07
CA ALA A 106 7.23 -7.98 1.89
C ALA A 106 6.89 -8.11 3.38
N LYS A 107 5.62 -7.92 3.77
CA LYS A 107 5.17 -8.08 5.15
C LYS A 107 5.37 -9.51 5.66
N PHE A 108 5.05 -10.50 4.83
CA PHE A 108 5.21 -11.91 5.17
C PHE A 108 6.67 -12.25 5.49
N TYR A 109 7.63 -11.83 4.66
CA TYR A 109 9.06 -12.06 4.89
C TYR A 109 9.54 -11.38 6.16
N MET A 110 9.12 -10.13 6.41
CA MET A 110 9.50 -9.40 7.62
C MET A 110 8.97 -10.06 8.89
N LEU A 111 7.70 -10.47 8.89
CA LEU A 111 7.08 -11.13 10.05
C LEU A 111 7.65 -12.55 10.26
N LEU A 112 7.86 -13.30 9.18
CA LEU A 112 8.46 -14.62 9.24
C LEU A 112 9.90 -14.57 9.78
N ALA A 113 10.70 -13.60 9.33
CA ALA A 113 12.05 -13.37 9.84
C ALA A 113 12.05 -13.10 11.35
N ALA A 114 11.10 -12.31 11.85
CA ALA A 114 10.96 -12.01 13.26
C ALA A 114 10.49 -13.23 14.07
N VAL A 115 9.60 -14.09 13.52
CA VAL A 115 9.17 -15.35 14.16
C VAL A 115 10.34 -16.32 14.29
N GLN A 116 11.18 -16.45 13.24
CA GLN A 116 12.34 -17.35 13.28
C GLN A 116 13.36 -16.96 14.35
N ASN A 117 13.45 -15.70 14.70
CA ASN A 117 14.32 -15.23 15.79
C ASN A 117 13.78 -15.60 17.20
N GLY A 118 12.50 -15.93 17.33
CA GLY A 118 11.86 -16.52 18.52
C GLY A 118 11.67 -15.61 19.74
N HIS A 119 12.38 -14.49 19.86
CA HIS A 119 12.41 -13.70 21.09
C HIS A 119 11.25 -12.68 21.26
N HIS A 120 10.52 -12.35 20.19
CA HIS A 120 9.57 -11.23 20.21
C HIS A 120 8.23 -11.53 19.51
N ILE A 121 7.69 -12.72 19.70
CA ILE A 121 6.41 -13.16 19.06
C ILE A 121 5.26 -12.19 19.34
N TRP A 122 5.21 -11.58 20.52
CA TRP A 122 4.18 -10.59 20.85
C TRP A 122 4.20 -9.36 19.95
N LEU A 123 5.39 -8.94 19.46
CA LEU A 123 5.51 -7.87 18.48
C LEU A 123 4.93 -8.29 17.12
N VAL A 124 5.10 -9.54 16.72
CA VAL A 124 4.52 -10.08 15.49
C VAL A 124 2.99 -10.08 15.58
N ILE A 125 2.43 -10.51 16.71
CA ILE A 125 0.97 -10.44 16.95
C ILE A 125 0.48 -9.00 16.86
N LEU A 126 1.18 -8.07 17.50
CA LEU A 126 0.86 -6.64 17.42
C LEU A 126 0.90 -6.12 15.98
N ALA A 127 1.91 -6.53 15.20
CA ALA A 127 2.04 -6.12 13.80
C ALA A 127 0.90 -6.66 12.94
N VAL A 128 0.46 -7.91 13.14
CA VAL A 128 -0.69 -8.48 12.44
C VAL A 128 -1.98 -7.72 12.78
N LEU A 129 -2.20 -7.37 14.04
CA LEU A 129 -3.33 -6.53 14.45
C LEU A 129 -3.28 -5.14 13.79
N CYS A 130 -2.10 -4.53 13.74
CA CYS A 130 -1.90 -3.25 13.04
C CYS A 130 -2.14 -3.37 11.53
N ALA A 131 -1.78 -4.49 10.91
CA ALA A 131 -2.08 -4.75 9.50
C ALA A 131 -3.60 -4.83 9.27
N ALA A 132 -4.34 -5.49 10.17
CA ALA A 132 -5.81 -5.53 10.11
C ALA A 132 -6.43 -4.12 10.26
N ILE A 133 -5.90 -3.27 11.15
CA ILE A 133 -6.33 -1.87 11.25
C ILE A 133 -6.05 -1.12 9.96
N SER A 134 -4.89 -1.37 9.31
CA SER A 134 -4.57 -0.71 8.04
C SER A 134 -5.53 -1.08 6.92
N ALA A 135 -6.01 -2.30 6.90
CA ALA A 135 -7.02 -2.74 5.94
C ALA A 135 -8.28 -1.87 6.00
N TYR A 136 -8.75 -1.53 7.19
CA TYR A 136 -9.95 -0.72 7.37
C TYR A 136 -9.88 0.63 6.63
N TYR A 137 -8.82 1.41 6.81
CA TYR A 137 -8.77 2.74 6.20
C TYR A 137 -8.45 2.69 4.71
N TYR A 138 -7.73 1.71 4.21
CA TYR A 138 -7.54 1.53 2.78
C TYR A 138 -8.83 1.05 2.07
N PHE A 139 -9.56 0.13 2.69
CA PHE A 139 -10.83 -0.33 2.14
C PHE A 139 -11.89 0.77 2.12
N ARG A 140 -11.84 1.76 3.04
CA ARG A 140 -12.73 2.95 2.95
C ARG A 140 -12.58 3.70 1.64
N ILE A 141 -11.36 3.84 1.11
CA ILE A 141 -11.13 4.51 -0.19
C ILE A 141 -11.65 3.62 -1.32
N ILE A 142 -11.36 2.31 -1.29
CA ILE A 142 -11.85 1.37 -2.29
C ILE A 142 -13.38 1.38 -2.31
N GLN A 143 -14.02 1.38 -1.14
CA GLN A 143 -15.47 1.48 -1.01
C GLN A 143 -16.00 2.78 -1.62
N ALA A 144 -15.34 3.91 -1.38
CA ALA A 144 -15.74 5.19 -1.97
C ALA A 144 -15.67 5.13 -3.50
N MET A 145 -14.59 4.60 -4.06
CA MET A 145 -14.41 4.51 -5.51
C MET A 145 -15.46 3.66 -6.24
N PHE A 146 -15.86 2.53 -5.64
CA PHE A 146 -16.69 1.53 -6.35
C PHE A 146 -18.15 1.51 -5.93
N PHE A 147 -18.47 1.83 -4.66
CA PHE A 147 -19.80 1.58 -4.10
C PHE A 147 -20.55 2.85 -3.72
N LYS A 148 -19.90 4.01 -3.70
CA LYS A 148 -20.58 5.28 -3.49
C LYS A 148 -20.85 5.98 -4.81
N GLU A 149 -21.93 6.77 -4.84
CA GLU A 149 -22.25 7.58 -6.00
C GLU A 149 -21.47 8.90 -5.96
N SER A 150 -20.99 9.33 -7.12
CA SER A 150 -20.47 10.71 -7.26
C SER A 150 -21.63 11.68 -7.14
N GLY A 151 -21.48 12.74 -6.33
CA GLY A 151 -22.40 13.88 -6.39
C GLY A 151 -22.43 14.49 -7.79
N GLU A 152 -23.43 15.34 -8.07
CA GLU A 152 -23.65 15.98 -9.38
C GLU A 152 -22.52 16.93 -9.85
N ALA A 153 -21.40 16.97 -9.16
CA ALA A 153 -20.28 17.87 -9.46
C ALA A 153 -19.37 17.34 -10.58
N GLU A 154 -18.84 18.27 -11.37
CA GLU A 154 -17.81 18.14 -12.41
C GLU A 154 -16.79 17.03 -12.16
N ALA A 155 -16.21 16.51 -13.25
CA ALA A 155 -15.19 15.45 -13.22
C ALA A 155 -14.25 15.62 -12.02
N ALA A 156 -14.25 14.63 -11.13
CA ALA A 156 -13.46 14.61 -9.90
C ALA A 156 -11.93 14.63 -10.16
N VAL A 157 -11.55 14.48 -11.42
CA VAL A 157 -10.17 14.28 -11.86
C VAL A 157 -9.82 15.27 -12.96
N GLU A 158 -8.60 15.83 -12.92
CA GLU A 158 -8.01 16.62 -14.01
C GLU A 158 -7.72 15.76 -15.24
N ASP A 159 -7.48 16.39 -16.37
CA ASP A 159 -7.13 15.72 -17.63
C ASP A 159 -5.95 14.76 -17.47
N ILE A 160 -6.13 13.55 -17.97
CA ILE A 160 -5.18 12.46 -17.84
C ILE A 160 -4.63 12.08 -19.20
N THR A 161 -3.32 12.25 -19.35
CA THR A 161 -2.62 11.88 -20.57
C THR A 161 -2.53 10.35 -20.74
N PRO A 162 -2.49 9.83 -21.99
CA PRO A 162 -2.28 8.40 -22.21
C PRO A 162 -1.00 7.86 -21.56
N ALA A 163 0.08 8.64 -21.60
CA ALA A 163 1.36 8.26 -20.97
C ALA A 163 1.20 8.05 -19.44
N PHE A 164 0.42 8.87 -18.76
CA PHE A 164 0.13 8.71 -17.35
C PHE A 164 -0.62 7.41 -17.07
N LYS A 165 -1.61 7.07 -17.89
CA LYS A 165 -2.34 5.80 -17.76
C LYS A 165 -1.44 4.59 -17.95
N ILE A 166 -0.54 4.63 -18.92
CA ILE A 166 0.44 3.57 -19.18
C ILE A 166 1.36 3.41 -17.96
N LEU A 167 1.86 4.51 -17.40
CA LEU A 167 2.72 4.48 -16.20
C LEU A 167 2.02 3.77 -15.03
N LEU A 168 0.76 4.10 -14.75
CA LEU A 168 -0.01 3.48 -13.67
C LEU A 168 -0.19 1.97 -13.89
N VAL A 169 -0.50 1.57 -15.13
CA VAL A 169 -0.66 0.15 -15.48
C VAL A 169 0.64 -0.61 -15.32
N ILE A 170 1.76 -0.08 -15.81
CA ILE A 170 3.08 -0.70 -15.66
C ILE A 170 3.41 -0.86 -14.16
N THR A 171 3.20 0.19 -13.36
CA THR A 171 3.45 0.13 -11.91
C THR A 171 2.58 -0.92 -11.22
N ALA A 172 1.31 -1.03 -11.59
CA ALA A 172 0.40 -2.05 -11.05
C ALA A 172 0.84 -3.48 -11.44
N ILE A 173 1.25 -3.68 -12.69
CA ILE A 173 1.78 -4.97 -13.18
C ILE A 173 3.07 -5.34 -12.42
N LEU A 174 3.97 -4.39 -12.20
CA LEU A 174 5.20 -4.65 -11.42
C LEU A 174 4.89 -5.06 -9.98
N ILE A 175 3.91 -4.43 -9.33
CA ILE A 175 3.49 -4.80 -7.97
C ILE A 175 2.94 -6.23 -7.92
N ILE A 176 2.12 -6.62 -8.88
CA ILE A 176 1.58 -7.99 -8.96
C ILE A 176 2.70 -8.97 -9.32
N GLY A 177 3.55 -8.61 -10.29
CA GLY A 177 4.68 -9.43 -10.71
C GLY A 177 5.64 -9.73 -9.56
N LEU A 178 6.06 -8.72 -8.80
CA LEU A 178 6.90 -8.90 -7.61
C LEU A 178 6.17 -9.64 -6.48
N GLY A 179 4.85 -9.55 -6.42
CA GLY A 179 4.06 -10.32 -5.47
C GLY A 179 4.02 -11.82 -5.78
N MET A 180 3.99 -12.17 -7.07
CA MET A 180 3.99 -13.56 -7.52
C MET A 180 5.41 -14.15 -7.63
N LEU A 181 6.39 -13.34 -7.98
CA LEU A 181 7.76 -13.74 -8.30
C LEU A 181 8.77 -12.89 -7.50
N PRO A 182 8.77 -12.98 -6.16
CA PRO A 182 9.65 -12.14 -5.33
C PRO A 182 11.13 -12.39 -5.59
N TYR A 183 11.49 -13.61 -6.02
CA TYR A 183 12.87 -13.99 -6.33
C TYR A 183 13.50 -13.14 -7.44
N LEU A 184 12.72 -12.54 -8.34
CA LEU A 184 13.24 -11.63 -9.35
C LEU A 184 14.00 -10.44 -8.76
N LEU A 185 13.68 -10.07 -7.53
CA LEU A 185 14.35 -8.98 -6.82
C LEU A 185 15.33 -9.50 -5.75
N THR A 186 14.98 -10.59 -5.06
CA THR A 186 15.78 -11.08 -3.93
C THR A 186 17.03 -11.84 -4.36
N ASP A 187 17.03 -12.50 -5.51
CA ASP A 187 18.21 -13.22 -6.00
C ASP A 187 19.39 -12.29 -6.29
N TRP A 188 19.12 -11.02 -6.63
CA TRP A 188 20.17 -10.02 -6.83
C TRP A 188 20.97 -9.67 -5.55
N LEU A 189 20.47 -10.03 -4.39
CA LEU A 189 21.18 -9.80 -3.11
C LEU A 189 22.33 -10.77 -2.87
N TYR A 190 22.45 -11.83 -3.67
CA TYR A 190 23.40 -12.92 -3.48
C TYR A 190 24.40 -13.02 -4.64
N PHE A 191 24.38 -12.10 -5.59
CA PHE A 191 25.38 -11.89 -6.63
C PHE A 191 26.23 -10.67 -6.30
#